data_f485ca1f9854febba1462f5c019fa2a3
#
_entry.id   f485ca1f9854febba1462f5c019fa2a3
#
_cell.length_a   1.000
_cell.length_b   1.000
_cell.length_c   1.000
_cell.angle_alpha   90.00
_cell.angle_beta   90.00
_cell.angle_gamma   90.00
#
_symmetry.space_group_name_H-M   'P 1'
#
loop_
_entity.id
_entity.type
_entity.pdbx_description
1 polymer ?
#
loop_
_entity_poly.entity_id
_entity_poly.type
_entity_poly.pdbx_seq_one_letter_code
_entity_poly.pdbx_strand_id
1 'polypeptide(L)'
;MAYDVKLIGAKLRRWENYLKDFRLPQWDELPDMDLYMDQVIMLLQRYLNFLPEDEHGNAAITASIINNYVRLKIMPPPIKKKYTRVHMAYLIMVCSLKQSVNIPYIQKMLPLGLPEAEVRRIYEEYVKTHHDMCLAFIQLVRAAGDDVLHSPDAQSVDVERLVYSSAVVSGFSKLLTEKMVHLEGETMESQPESKVALKRK
;
A
#
# COMPACT_ATOMS: atom_id res chain seq x y z
N MET A 1 -24.89 3.97 12.38
CA MET A 1 -24.75 2.62 11.76
C MET A 1 -24.94 1.58 12.86
N ALA A 2 -25.51 0.40 12.56
CA ALA A 2 -25.66 -0.66 13.55
C ALA A 2 -24.61 -1.75 13.31
N TYR A 3 -23.70 -1.95 14.27
CA TYR A 3 -22.63 -2.95 14.18
C TYR A 3 -22.86 -4.07 15.20
N ASP A 4 -22.63 -5.32 14.80
CA ASP A 4 -22.42 -6.43 15.73
C ASP A 4 -21.00 -6.35 16.28
N VAL A 5 -20.84 -5.83 17.48
CA VAL A 5 -19.54 -5.56 18.12
C VAL A 5 -18.75 -6.86 18.32
N LYS A 6 -19.42 -7.96 18.67
CA LYS A 6 -18.74 -9.27 18.85
C LYS A 6 -18.18 -9.80 17.54
N LEU A 7 -18.94 -9.66 16.45
CA LEU A 7 -18.47 -10.03 15.11
C LEU A 7 -17.27 -9.18 14.71
N ILE A 8 -17.35 -7.86 14.90
CA ILE A 8 -16.25 -6.94 14.57
C ILE A 8 -14.99 -7.28 15.37
N GLY A 9 -15.10 -7.45 16.70
CA GLY A 9 -13.97 -7.83 17.54
C GLY A 9 -13.32 -9.16 17.12
N ALA A 10 -14.13 -10.15 16.73
CA ALA A 10 -13.61 -11.42 16.23
C ALA A 10 -12.88 -11.26 14.87
N LYS A 11 -13.41 -10.42 13.96
CA LYS A 11 -12.77 -10.12 12.66
C LYS A 11 -11.47 -9.35 12.83
N LEU A 12 -11.42 -8.36 13.73
CA LEU A 12 -10.21 -7.59 14.04
C LEU A 12 -9.08 -8.49 14.56
N ARG A 13 -9.37 -9.40 15.51
CA ARG A 13 -8.40 -10.36 16.03
C ARG A 13 -7.88 -11.31 14.94
N ARG A 14 -8.75 -11.79 14.04
CA ARG A 14 -8.33 -12.62 12.90
C ARG A 14 -7.43 -11.85 11.95
N TRP A 15 -7.78 -10.60 11.66
CA TRP A 15 -7.00 -9.74 10.77
C TRP A 15 -5.64 -9.37 11.38
N GLU A 16 -5.59 -9.10 12.67
CA GLU A 16 -4.33 -8.89 13.40
C GLU A 16 -3.39 -10.09 13.28
N ASN A 17 -3.89 -11.30 13.49
CA ASN A 17 -3.08 -12.51 13.34
C ASN A 17 -2.58 -12.67 11.90
N TYR A 18 -3.43 -12.40 10.92
CA TYR A 18 -3.02 -12.39 9.52
C TYR A 18 -1.88 -11.39 9.25
N LEU A 19 -2.00 -10.14 9.73
CA LEU A 19 -1.00 -9.09 9.51
C LEU A 19 0.33 -9.37 10.21
N LYS A 20 0.34 -10.06 11.35
CA LYS A 20 1.58 -10.46 12.04
C LYS A 20 2.45 -11.39 11.19
N ASP A 21 1.82 -12.30 10.46
CA ASP A 21 2.50 -13.30 9.64
C ASP A 21 2.70 -12.83 8.19
N PHE A 22 1.99 -11.76 7.80
CA PHE A 22 2.02 -11.27 6.44
C PHE A 22 3.34 -10.55 6.11
N ARG A 23 3.96 -10.97 5.01
CA ARG A 23 5.09 -10.27 4.40
C ARG A 23 5.01 -10.32 2.88
N LEU A 24 5.47 -9.27 2.23
CA LEU A 24 5.72 -9.30 0.80
C LEU A 24 6.94 -10.19 0.51
N PRO A 25 7.03 -10.82 -0.68
CA PRO A 25 8.17 -11.64 -1.04
C PRO A 25 9.46 -10.80 -1.06
N GLN A 26 10.57 -11.38 -0.60
CA GLN A 26 11.89 -10.77 -0.74
C GLN A 26 12.33 -10.78 -2.21
N TRP A 27 13.32 -9.96 -2.57
CA TRP A 27 13.80 -9.91 -3.96
C TRP A 27 14.17 -11.29 -4.51
N ASP A 28 14.89 -12.10 -3.74
CA ASP A 28 15.35 -13.41 -4.16
C ASP A 28 14.23 -14.50 -4.15
N GLU A 29 13.07 -14.19 -3.58
CA GLU A 29 11.86 -15.02 -3.64
C GLU A 29 11.01 -14.72 -4.89
N LEU A 30 11.29 -13.60 -5.58
CA LEU A 30 10.66 -13.32 -6.87
C LEU A 30 11.22 -14.25 -7.97
N PRO A 31 10.40 -14.70 -8.93
CA PRO A 31 10.86 -15.53 -10.03
C PRO A 31 12.03 -14.89 -10.79
N ASP A 32 13.07 -15.67 -11.04
CA ASP A 32 14.23 -15.30 -11.86
C ASP A 32 14.12 -15.65 -13.33
N MET A 33 12.96 -16.21 -13.71
CA MET A 33 12.61 -16.54 -15.08
C MET A 33 11.61 -15.54 -15.67
N ASP A 34 11.56 -15.47 -16.99
CA ASP A 34 10.57 -14.69 -17.73
C ASP A 34 9.16 -15.27 -17.59
N LEU A 35 8.20 -14.46 -17.19
CA LEU A 35 6.80 -14.84 -16.98
C LEU A 35 5.88 -14.33 -18.08
N TYR A 36 4.85 -15.09 -18.40
CA TYR A 36 3.71 -14.61 -19.18
C TYR A 36 2.66 -13.92 -18.30
N MET A 37 1.78 -13.13 -18.90
CA MET A 37 0.77 -12.32 -18.21
C MET A 37 -0.05 -13.12 -17.18
N ASP A 38 -0.51 -14.32 -17.56
CA ASP A 38 -1.35 -15.13 -16.67
C ASP A 38 -0.59 -15.61 -15.44
N GLN A 39 0.71 -15.92 -15.59
CA GLN A 39 1.58 -16.28 -14.46
C GLN A 39 1.84 -15.09 -13.56
N VAL A 40 2.03 -13.89 -14.13
CA VAL A 40 2.16 -12.62 -13.37
C VAL A 40 0.92 -12.38 -12.53
N ILE A 41 -0.28 -12.47 -13.12
CA ILE A 41 -1.55 -12.26 -12.41
C ILE A 41 -1.69 -13.25 -11.25
N MET A 42 -1.46 -14.54 -11.50
CA MET A 42 -1.55 -15.60 -10.47
C MET A 42 -0.60 -15.30 -9.29
N LEU A 43 0.64 -14.93 -9.57
CA LEU A 43 1.62 -14.62 -8.52
C LEU A 43 1.25 -13.35 -7.75
N LEU A 44 0.82 -12.29 -8.44
CA LEU A 44 0.39 -11.06 -7.79
C LEU A 44 -0.83 -11.27 -6.89
N GLN A 45 -1.81 -12.05 -7.32
CA GLN A 45 -2.97 -12.40 -6.50
C GLN A 45 -2.56 -13.16 -5.22
N ARG A 46 -1.53 -14.02 -5.33
CA ARG A 46 -0.97 -14.73 -4.18
C ARG A 46 -0.19 -13.79 -3.24
N TYR A 47 0.67 -12.93 -3.78
CA TYR A 47 1.51 -12.02 -3.00
C TYR A 47 0.74 -10.86 -2.37
N LEU A 48 -0.34 -10.43 -3.02
CA LEU A 48 -1.15 -9.28 -2.64
C LEU A 48 -2.58 -9.69 -2.23
N ASN A 49 -2.72 -10.85 -1.60
CA ASN A 49 -4.00 -11.41 -1.20
C ASN A 49 -4.75 -10.61 -0.11
N PHE A 50 -4.12 -9.55 0.42
CA PHE A 50 -4.75 -8.58 1.31
C PHE A 50 -5.56 -7.51 0.56
N LEU A 51 -5.34 -7.37 -0.75
CA LEU A 51 -6.09 -6.42 -1.56
C LEU A 51 -7.55 -6.86 -1.67
N PRO A 52 -8.51 -5.94 -1.51
CA PRO A 52 -9.91 -6.27 -1.63
C PRO A 52 -10.24 -6.67 -3.08
N GLU A 53 -11.20 -7.57 -3.23
CA GLU A 53 -11.90 -7.77 -4.49
C GLU A 53 -12.74 -6.51 -4.82
N ASP A 54 -13.11 -6.33 -6.08
CA ASP A 54 -14.01 -5.25 -6.45
C ASP A 54 -15.45 -5.53 -5.95
N GLU A 55 -16.36 -4.55 -6.13
CA GLU A 55 -17.78 -4.65 -5.71
C GLU A 55 -18.53 -5.83 -6.36
N HIS A 56 -17.96 -6.44 -7.40
CA HIS A 56 -18.52 -7.59 -8.13
C HIS A 56 -17.80 -8.90 -7.79
N GLY A 57 -16.88 -8.91 -6.83
CA GLY A 57 -16.11 -10.09 -6.45
C GLY A 57 -14.99 -10.44 -7.45
N ASN A 58 -14.62 -9.52 -8.35
CA ASN A 58 -13.51 -9.74 -9.25
C ASN A 58 -12.18 -9.45 -8.56
N ALA A 59 -11.15 -10.20 -8.95
CA ALA A 59 -9.81 -10.00 -8.45
C ALA A 59 -9.30 -8.57 -8.70
N ALA A 60 -8.69 -7.97 -7.67
CA ALA A 60 -8.12 -6.62 -7.73
C ALA A 60 -7.06 -6.43 -8.83
N ILE A 61 -6.51 -7.53 -9.37
CA ILE A 61 -5.43 -7.52 -10.36
C ILE A 61 -5.83 -8.30 -11.60
N THR A 62 -5.88 -7.61 -12.74
CA THR A 62 -6.25 -8.15 -14.04
C THR A 62 -5.24 -7.72 -15.11
N ALA A 63 -5.23 -8.43 -16.26
CA ALA A 63 -4.42 -8.06 -17.42
C ALA A 63 -4.69 -6.61 -17.90
N SER A 64 -5.94 -6.17 -17.83
CA SER A 64 -6.34 -4.80 -18.20
C SER A 64 -5.68 -3.77 -17.29
N ILE A 65 -5.64 -4.03 -15.98
CA ILE A 65 -4.99 -3.15 -14.99
C ILE A 65 -3.49 -3.08 -15.23
N ILE A 66 -2.81 -4.20 -15.45
CA ILE A 66 -1.37 -4.25 -15.73
C ILE A 66 -1.05 -3.50 -17.02
N ASN A 67 -1.82 -3.72 -18.09
CA ASN A 67 -1.65 -3.00 -19.35
C ASN A 67 -1.86 -1.49 -19.18
N ASN A 68 -2.80 -1.07 -18.31
CA ASN A 68 -3.00 0.32 -17.98
C ASN A 68 -1.77 0.93 -17.25
N TYR A 69 -1.12 0.18 -16.36
CA TYR A 69 0.10 0.65 -15.68
C TYR A 69 1.26 0.85 -16.65
N VAL A 70 1.42 -0.04 -17.64
CA VAL A 70 2.39 0.13 -18.73
C VAL A 70 2.07 1.39 -19.54
N ARG A 71 0.81 1.58 -19.93
CA ARG A 71 0.36 2.76 -20.69
C ARG A 71 0.58 4.07 -19.92
N LEU A 72 0.35 4.07 -18.63
CA LEU A 72 0.56 5.22 -17.74
C LEU A 72 2.03 5.42 -17.37
N LYS A 73 2.95 4.59 -17.87
CA LYS A 73 4.39 4.66 -17.58
C LYS A 73 4.71 4.68 -16.08
N ILE A 74 4.04 3.85 -15.30
CA ILE A 74 4.34 3.63 -13.87
C ILE A 74 5.06 2.30 -13.62
N MET A 75 5.27 1.53 -14.67
CA MET A 75 6.13 0.35 -14.71
C MET A 75 6.79 0.21 -16.09
N PRO A 76 7.91 -0.52 -16.21
CA PRO A 76 8.52 -0.82 -17.51
C PRO A 76 7.58 -1.65 -18.40
N PRO A 77 7.63 -1.49 -19.74
CA PRO A 77 6.89 -2.34 -20.65
C PRO A 77 7.49 -3.76 -20.69
N PRO A 78 6.67 -4.80 -20.89
CA PRO A 78 7.16 -6.17 -21.01
C PRO A 78 8.10 -6.33 -22.21
N ILE A 79 9.11 -7.21 -22.08
CA ILE A 79 10.09 -7.51 -23.13
C ILE A 79 9.59 -8.73 -23.91
N LYS A 80 9.26 -8.57 -25.18
CA LYS A 80 8.70 -9.64 -26.03
C LYS A 80 7.50 -10.35 -25.38
N LYS A 81 6.59 -9.56 -24.75
CA LYS A 81 5.41 -10.04 -24.01
C LYS A 81 5.73 -10.83 -22.73
N LYS A 82 6.93 -10.75 -22.22
CA LYS A 82 7.37 -11.42 -21.00
C LYS A 82 7.75 -10.41 -19.93
N TYR A 83 7.54 -10.79 -18.67
CA TYR A 83 7.76 -10.02 -17.47
C TYR A 83 8.90 -10.65 -16.65
N THR A 84 9.90 -9.85 -16.30
CA THR A 84 11.05 -10.26 -15.50
C THR A 84 10.82 -9.99 -14.01
N ARG A 85 11.79 -10.35 -13.16
CA ARG A 85 11.81 -10.01 -11.73
C ARG A 85 11.62 -8.51 -11.48
N VAL A 86 12.27 -7.65 -12.27
CA VAL A 86 12.10 -6.19 -12.21
C VAL A 86 10.64 -5.78 -12.39
N HIS A 87 9.94 -6.33 -13.37
CA HIS A 87 8.53 -6.05 -13.58
C HIS A 87 7.66 -6.51 -12.39
N MET A 88 7.98 -7.66 -11.79
CA MET A 88 7.26 -8.15 -10.61
C MET A 88 7.44 -7.21 -9.43
N ALA A 89 8.65 -6.71 -9.18
CA ALA A 89 8.91 -5.73 -8.13
C ALA A 89 8.10 -4.45 -8.32
N TYR A 90 8.12 -3.87 -9.54
CA TYR A 90 7.28 -2.70 -9.84
C TYR A 90 5.80 -2.98 -9.62
N LEU A 91 5.28 -4.12 -10.09
CA LEU A 91 3.86 -4.45 -9.96
C LEU A 91 3.43 -4.61 -8.51
N ILE A 92 4.24 -5.25 -7.67
CA ILE A 92 3.95 -5.38 -6.24
C ILE A 92 3.88 -3.99 -5.58
N MET A 93 4.87 -3.14 -5.81
CA MET A 93 4.89 -1.78 -5.25
C MET A 93 3.72 -0.94 -5.76
N VAL A 94 3.47 -0.92 -7.08
CA VAL A 94 2.40 -0.12 -7.69
C VAL A 94 1.02 -0.57 -7.20
N CYS A 95 0.74 -1.86 -7.19
CA CYS A 95 -0.56 -2.40 -6.75
C CYS A 95 -0.84 -2.08 -5.28
N SER A 96 0.19 -2.13 -4.42
CA SER A 96 0.06 -1.77 -3.00
C SER A 96 -0.11 -0.28 -2.81
N LEU A 97 0.76 0.55 -3.40
CA LEU A 97 0.74 2.01 -3.24
C LEU A 97 -0.53 2.65 -3.80
N LYS A 98 -1.09 2.09 -4.88
CA LYS A 98 -2.30 2.63 -5.51
C LYS A 98 -3.53 2.62 -4.59
N GLN A 99 -3.52 1.86 -3.51
CA GLN A 99 -4.62 1.86 -2.54
C GLN A 99 -4.77 3.21 -1.81
N SER A 100 -3.68 3.97 -1.69
CA SER A 100 -3.66 5.23 -0.95
C SER A 100 -3.04 6.40 -1.71
N VAL A 101 -2.22 6.15 -2.73
CA VAL A 101 -1.43 7.15 -3.45
C VAL A 101 -1.92 7.31 -4.89
N ASN A 102 -2.05 8.54 -5.35
CA ASN A 102 -2.44 8.85 -6.73
C ASN A 102 -1.30 8.56 -7.72
N ILE A 103 -1.64 8.15 -8.95
CA ILE A 103 -0.70 7.75 -10.00
C ILE A 103 0.45 8.75 -10.22
N PRO A 104 0.25 10.08 -10.30
CA PRO A 104 1.36 11.03 -10.51
C PRO A 104 2.42 11.00 -9.40
N TYR A 105 2.03 10.70 -8.17
CA TYR A 105 2.97 10.55 -7.06
C TYR A 105 3.70 9.21 -7.12
N ILE A 106 3.00 8.13 -7.49
CA ILE A 106 3.64 6.82 -7.70
C ILE A 106 4.72 6.90 -8.78
N GLN A 107 4.47 7.63 -9.88
CA GLN A 107 5.47 7.86 -10.93
C GLN A 107 6.75 8.54 -10.42
N LYS A 108 6.63 9.47 -9.48
CA LYS A 108 7.78 10.11 -8.85
C LYS A 108 8.50 9.16 -7.88
N MET A 109 7.74 8.41 -7.07
CA MET A 109 8.31 7.46 -6.10
C MET A 109 9.03 6.28 -6.76
N LEU A 110 8.61 5.87 -7.96
CA LEU A 110 9.11 4.71 -8.69
C LEU A 110 9.61 5.10 -10.09
N PRO A 111 10.77 5.76 -10.20
CA PRO A 111 11.32 6.18 -11.48
C PRO A 111 11.66 4.98 -12.36
N LEU A 112 11.44 5.11 -13.69
CA LEU A 112 11.72 4.07 -14.67
C LEU A 112 13.13 4.18 -15.22
N GLY A 113 13.62 3.10 -15.84
CA GLY A 113 14.92 3.07 -16.51
C GLY A 113 16.12 2.92 -15.58
N LEU A 114 15.88 2.56 -14.33
CA LEU A 114 16.94 2.29 -13.37
C LEU A 114 17.63 0.95 -13.66
N PRO A 115 18.93 0.81 -13.35
CA PRO A 115 19.60 -0.49 -13.30
C PRO A 115 18.91 -1.45 -12.33
N GLU A 116 18.94 -2.75 -12.61
CA GLU A 116 18.30 -3.78 -11.77
C GLU A 116 18.75 -3.72 -10.31
N ALA A 117 20.03 -3.47 -10.06
CA ALA A 117 20.56 -3.33 -8.70
C ALA A 117 19.88 -2.19 -7.90
N GLU A 118 19.57 -1.09 -8.56
CA GLU A 118 18.87 0.03 -7.92
C GLU A 118 17.39 -0.28 -7.72
N VAL A 119 16.72 -0.95 -8.67
CA VAL A 119 15.36 -1.44 -8.49
C VAL A 119 15.29 -2.43 -7.33
N ARG A 120 16.27 -3.34 -7.23
CA ARG A 120 16.40 -4.26 -6.09
C ARG A 120 16.49 -3.51 -4.77
N ARG A 121 17.36 -2.52 -4.65
CA ARG A 121 17.52 -1.70 -3.44
C ARG A 121 16.21 -1.01 -3.03
N ILE A 122 15.52 -0.39 -3.99
CA ILE A 122 14.23 0.28 -3.74
C ILE A 122 13.18 -0.74 -3.28
N TYR A 123 13.11 -1.89 -3.93
CA TYR A 123 12.16 -2.93 -3.60
C TYR A 123 12.40 -3.54 -2.21
N GLU A 124 13.65 -3.85 -1.87
CA GLU A 124 14.01 -4.41 -0.56
C GLU A 124 13.69 -3.41 0.57
N GLU A 125 13.98 -2.12 0.39
CA GLU A 125 13.59 -1.08 1.35
C GLU A 125 12.07 -0.95 1.46
N TYR A 126 11.35 -1.04 0.34
CA TYR A 126 9.88 -1.03 0.33
C TYR A 126 9.30 -2.22 1.11
N VAL A 127 9.80 -3.43 0.87
CA VAL A 127 9.33 -4.67 1.55
C VAL A 127 9.57 -4.57 3.05
N LYS A 128 10.75 -4.11 3.47
CA LYS A 128 11.07 -3.89 4.87
C LYS A 128 10.12 -2.87 5.50
N THR A 129 9.99 -1.69 4.88
CA THR A 129 9.09 -0.63 5.36
C THR A 129 7.66 -1.11 5.46
N HIS A 130 7.18 -1.88 4.45
CA HIS A 130 5.83 -2.45 4.47
C HIS A 130 5.61 -3.36 5.67
N HIS A 131 6.55 -4.25 5.98
CA HIS A 131 6.45 -5.13 7.14
C HIS A 131 6.47 -4.35 8.46
N ASP A 132 7.41 -3.41 8.63
CA ASP A 132 7.51 -2.57 9.83
C ASP A 132 6.22 -1.79 10.07
N MET A 133 5.60 -1.27 8.99
CA MET A 133 4.33 -0.56 9.07
C MET A 133 3.14 -1.47 9.35
N CYS A 134 3.14 -2.72 8.90
CA CYS A 134 2.13 -3.70 9.32
C CYS A 134 2.12 -3.88 10.84
N LEU A 135 3.29 -4.04 11.45
CA LEU A 135 3.43 -4.18 12.91
C LEU A 135 3.00 -2.91 13.66
N ALA A 136 3.42 -1.74 13.18
CA ALA A 136 3.01 -0.45 13.75
C ALA A 136 1.49 -0.24 13.64
N PHE A 137 0.88 -0.62 12.50
CA PHE A 137 -0.55 -0.51 12.28
C PHE A 137 -1.37 -1.40 13.21
N ILE A 138 -0.89 -2.60 13.53
CA ILE A 138 -1.52 -3.47 14.55
C ILE A 138 -1.60 -2.73 15.90
N GLN A 139 -0.53 -2.05 16.33
CA GLN A 139 -0.54 -1.30 17.59
C GLN A 139 -1.52 -0.12 17.54
N LEU A 140 -1.58 0.58 16.39
CA LEU A 140 -2.55 1.65 16.18
C LEU A 140 -3.99 1.16 16.29
N VAL A 141 -4.31 0.03 15.64
CA VAL A 141 -5.66 -0.57 15.68
C VAL A 141 -6.02 -1.04 17.09
N ARG A 142 -5.07 -1.63 17.82
CA ARG A 142 -5.27 -2.01 19.22
C ARG A 142 -5.59 -0.80 20.09
N ALA A 143 -4.80 0.28 19.98
CA ALA A 143 -5.01 1.49 20.76
C ALA A 143 -6.34 2.17 20.44
N ALA A 144 -6.72 2.25 19.16
CA ALA A 144 -7.96 2.90 18.73
C ALA A 144 -9.20 2.04 18.95
N GLY A 145 -9.06 0.71 19.00
CA GLY A 145 -10.13 -0.26 19.11
C GLY A 145 -10.17 -1.02 20.44
N ASP A 146 -9.51 -0.52 21.48
CA ASP A 146 -9.40 -1.21 22.78
C ASP A 146 -10.76 -1.58 23.36
N ASP A 147 -11.71 -0.64 23.35
CA ASP A 147 -13.08 -0.86 23.78
C ASP A 147 -13.74 -2.01 23.01
N VAL A 148 -13.61 -2.03 21.68
CA VAL A 148 -14.19 -3.08 20.81
C VAL A 148 -13.56 -4.46 21.05
N LEU A 149 -12.26 -4.46 21.38
CA LEU A 149 -11.48 -5.70 21.54
C LEU A 149 -11.62 -6.33 22.93
N HIS A 150 -11.78 -5.53 23.98
CA HIS A 150 -11.60 -5.96 25.36
C HIS A 150 -12.77 -5.61 26.29
N SER A 151 -13.60 -4.59 25.99
CA SER A 151 -14.71 -4.22 26.86
C SER A 151 -15.91 -5.16 26.67
N PRO A 152 -16.46 -5.73 27.75
CA PRO A 152 -17.71 -6.50 27.70
C PRO A 152 -18.93 -5.63 27.36
N ASP A 153 -18.85 -4.33 27.64
CA ASP A 153 -19.92 -3.35 27.45
C ASP A 153 -19.76 -2.54 26.15
N ALA A 154 -18.85 -2.95 25.27
CA ALA A 154 -18.60 -2.27 24.00
C ALA A 154 -19.87 -2.17 23.15
N GLN A 155 -20.11 -1.00 22.57
CA GLN A 155 -21.30 -0.68 21.80
C GLN A 155 -20.98 -0.32 20.34
N SER A 156 -22.02 -0.19 19.53
CA SER A 156 -21.88 0.22 18.11
C SER A 156 -21.13 1.56 17.94
N VAL A 157 -21.24 2.50 18.89
CA VAL A 157 -20.53 3.77 18.88
C VAL A 157 -19.00 3.61 18.97
N ASP A 158 -18.51 2.59 19.65
CA ASP A 158 -17.08 2.32 19.77
C ASP A 158 -16.51 1.82 18.44
N VAL A 159 -17.29 1.03 17.70
CA VAL A 159 -16.97 0.62 16.32
C VAL A 159 -16.97 1.83 15.38
N GLU A 160 -17.96 2.74 15.49
CA GLU A 160 -18.01 3.97 14.70
C GLU A 160 -16.79 4.85 14.96
N ARG A 161 -16.36 4.97 16.22
CA ARG A 161 -15.13 5.71 16.59
C ARG A 161 -13.90 5.09 15.92
N LEU A 162 -13.78 3.76 15.93
CA LEU A 162 -12.68 3.06 15.25
C LEU A 162 -12.69 3.32 13.73
N VAL A 163 -13.85 3.27 13.09
CA VAL A 163 -14.00 3.58 11.65
C VAL A 163 -13.55 5.01 11.35
N TYR A 164 -14.01 6.00 12.12
CA TYR A 164 -13.59 7.40 11.92
C TYR A 164 -12.09 7.59 12.16
N SER A 165 -11.54 6.99 13.22
CA SER A 165 -10.11 7.06 13.51
C SER A 165 -9.27 6.52 12.37
N SER A 166 -9.64 5.35 11.83
CA SER A 166 -8.96 4.74 10.68
C SER A 166 -9.03 5.62 9.43
N ALA A 167 -10.21 6.17 9.11
CA ALA A 167 -10.39 7.05 7.96
C ALA A 167 -9.56 8.34 8.08
N VAL A 168 -9.52 8.96 9.27
CA VAL A 168 -8.74 10.18 9.52
C VAL A 168 -7.24 9.91 9.41
N VAL A 169 -6.74 8.81 10.00
CA VAL A 169 -5.32 8.40 9.90
C VAL A 169 -4.93 8.17 8.44
N SER A 170 -5.77 7.48 7.67
CA SER A 170 -5.53 7.27 6.23
C SER A 170 -5.41 8.60 5.47
N GLY A 171 -6.30 9.56 5.75
CA GLY A 171 -6.26 10.89 5.16
C GLY A 171 -4.98 11.66 5.48
N PHE A 172 -4.56 11.68 6.75
CA PHE A 172 -3.30 12.33 7.14
C PHE A 172 -2.07 11.65 6.56
N SER A 173 -2.05 10.31 6.52
CA SER A 173 -0.96 9.55 5.92
C SER A 173 -0.82 9.87 4.43
N LYS A 174 -1.93 9.94 3.69
CA LYS A 174 -1.94 10.35 2.29
C LYS A 174 -1.38 11.76 2.12
N LEU A 175 -1.86 12.74 2.89
CA LEU A 175 -1.40 14.13 2.83
C LEU A 175 0.09 14.25 3.13
N LEU A 176 0.60 13.50 4.11
CA LEU A 176 2.03 13.46 4.43
C LEU A 176 2.83 12.94 3.25
N THR A 177 2.43 11.79 2.67
CA THR A 177 3.09 11.20 1.50
C THR A 177 3.16 12.19 0.34
N GLU A 178 2.03 12.81 -0.01
CA GLU A 178 1.97 13.77 -1.10
C GLU A 178 2.88 15.00 -0.86
N LYS A 179 2.92 15.50 0.39
CA LYS A 179 3.84 16.60 0.76
C LYS A 179 5.30 16.20 0.64
N MET A 180 5.70 15.01 1.12
CA MET A 180 7.09 14.56 1.05
C MET A 180 7.53 14.36 -0.40
N VAL A 181 6.73 13.70 -1.23
CA VAL A 181 7.02 13.52 -2.66
C VAL A 181 7.07 14.85 -3.41
N HIS A 182 6.29 15.85 -2.98
CA HIS A 182 6.34 17.19 -3.58
C HIS A 182 7.62 17.95 -3.25
N LEU A 183 8.24 17.68 -2.10
CA LEU A 183 9.47 18.32 -1.64
C LEU A 183 10.74 17.60 -2.15
N GLU A 184 10.60 16.56 -2.93
CA GLU A 184 11.75 15.88 -3.55
C GLU A 184 12.59 16.86 -4.38
N GLY A 185 13.89 16.97 -4.07
CA GLY A 185 14.82 17.89 -4.71
C GLY A 185 14.73 19.36 -4.23
N GLU A 186 13.79 19.71 -3.35
CA GLU A 186 13.73 21.04 -2.75
C GLU A 186 14.75 21.18 -1.62
N THR A 187 15.29 22.39 -1.47
CA THR A 187 16.21 22.75 -0.38
C THR A 187 15.68 23.91 0.43
N MET A 188 16.26 24.20 1.62
CA MET A 188 15.90 25.37 2.40
C MET A 188 16.15 26.68 1.63
N GLU A 189 17.11 26.70 0.72
CA GLU A 189 17.41 27.85 -0.14
C GLU A 189 16.38 28.06 -1.26
N SER A 190 15.79 26.95 -1.75
CA SER A 190 14.76 27.01 -2.80
C SER A 190 13.38 27.42 -2.25
N GLN A 191 13.18 27.37 -0.93
CA GLN A 191 11.93 27.69 -0.23
C GLN A 191 12.16 28.83 0.80
N PRO A 192 12.20 30.10 0.38
CA PRO A 192 12.34 31.21 1.32
C PRO A 192 11.16 31.24 2.31
N GLU A 193 11.43 31.52 3.59
CA GLU A 193 10.55 31.45 4.76
C GLU A 193 9.15 32.07 4.60
N SER A 194 8.97 32.99 3.66
CA SER A 194 7.69 33.68 3.41
C SER A 194 6.53 32.78 2.94
N LYS A 195 6.79 31.52 2.53
CA LYS A 195 5.74 30.55 2.12
C LYS A 195 5.29 29.59 3.23
N VAL A 196 5.98 29.57 4.37
CA VAL A 196 5.67 28.66 5.49
C VAL A 196 4.58 29.24 6.40
N ALA A 197 4.20 30.49 6.26
CA ALA A 197 3.07 31.07 7.00
C ALA A 197 1.77 30.37 6.58
N LEU A 198 1.32 29.42 7.39
CA LEU A 198 -0.04 28.92 7.40
C LEU A 198 -0.98 30.13 7.33
N LYS A 199 -1.69 30.30 6.22
CA LYS A 199 -2.80 31.25 6.15
C LYS A 199 -3.84 30.80 7.18
N ARG A 200 -3.69 31.29 8.40
CA ARG A 200 -4.78 31.31 9.38
C ARG A 200 -5.77 32.39 8.88
N LYS A 201 -6.87 31.94 8.36
CA LYS A 201 -8.12 32.68 8.29
C LYS A 201 -9.18 31.88 9.02
#